data_139fe6b21b9ff9046ffddb32d9a43a6d
#
_entry.id   139fe6b21b9ff9046ffddb32d9a43a6d
#
_cell.length_a   1.000
_cell.length_b   1.000
_cell.length_c   1.000
_cell.angle_alpha   90.00
_cell.angle_beta   90.00
_cell.angle_gamma   90.00
#
_symmetry.space_group_name_H-M   'P 1'
#
loop_
_entity.id
_entity.type
_entity.pdbx_description
1 polymer ?
#
loop_
_entity_poly.entity_id
_entity_poly.type
_entity_poly.pdbx_seq_one_letter_code
_entity_poly.pdbx_strand_id
1 'polypeptide(L)'
;MTQEKTILGHPAGLYILFFVEMWERFSYYGMRAILTLFLAAPVIMGDPQSGYGWSNAETLSFYGTYTMCVYLMSIPGGWVADKFIGQKKAVMLGGLLLCAGHGILAVDAEWAFFTGLVLIVVGVGFLKPNISTMVGGLYHKGDNKRDTGFYIFYMGINIGAFLGALTVGAVAAKYGWHYGFGLAGIGMAIGQLVYFYGLQYLEGVGEFIGSDKSPDKELMNKPLTKVEKDRMLVMFLSFLIIIVFWGAFEQAGGLMSLYTEQKTDRMLSFSLPFIGNEVPAAIFQSINAFFIIIFATAVAYFWTKWANKGKESSSLFKMAVGLIIMAFGFFFMSKASTEVEVVESWVKWEPDEIVQKSAMIWLVLAYLFHTIGELCASPVALSFITKLAPVKYAAFMMGAYFAATGLGNKVAGFVGQLSEGAGEFQVFTGIAIFCTLFGILVLLLLKPLKRLTHGAEEKR
;
A
#
# COMPACT_ATOMS: atom_id res chain seq x y z
N MET A 1 23.85 12.96 30.08
CA MET A 1 23.28 11.90 29.26
C MET A 1 21.93 11.55 29.91
N THR A 2 20.84 12.06 29.39
CA THR A 2 19.50 11.64 29.79
C THR A 2 19.38 10.16 29.44
N GLN A 3 19.07 9.31 30.42
CA GLN A 3 18.80 7.89 30.16
C GLN A 3 17.67 7.80 29.14
N GLU A 4 17.95 7.28 27.94
CA GLU A 4 16.91 7.02 26.96
C GLU A 4 15.85 6.13 27.58
N LYS A 5 14.63 6.64 27.70
CA LYS A 5 13.52 5.87 28.27
C LYS A 5 13.23 4.71 27.33
N THR A 6 13.36 3.48 27.84
CA THR A 6 13.06 2.26 27.10
C THR A 6 11.75 1.63 27.57
N ILE A 7 10.97 1.08 26.62
CA ILE A 7 9.74 0.33 26.85
C ILE A 7 9.92 -1.04 26.18
N LEU A 8 9.69 -2.13 26.89
CA LEU A 8 9.89 -3.50 26.39
C LEU A 8 11.27 -3.72 25.71
N GLY A 9 12.29 -3.04 26.20
CA GLY A 9 13.67 -3.16 25.68
C GLY A 9 13.97 -2.36 24.41
N HIS A 10 13.05 -1.54 23.92
CA HIS A 10 13.21 -0.64 22.77
C HIS A 10 13.11 0.83 23.19
N PRO A 11 13.68 1.78 22.43
CA PRO A 11 13.52 3.21 22.68
C PRO A 11 12.03 3.60 22.72
N ALA A 12 11.62 4.44 23.67
CA ALA A 12 10.22 4.90 23.78
C ALA A 12 9.73 5.61 22.51
N GLY A 13 10.64 6.29 21.79
CA GLY A 13 10.35 6.91 20.50
C GLY A 13 9.80 5.94 19.44
N LEU A 14 10.18 4.65 19.50
CA LEU A 14 9.63 3.63 18.61
C LEU A 14 8.11 3.52 18.73
N TYR A 15 7.60 3.51 19.95
CA TYR A 15 6.15 3.36 20.20
C TYR A 15 5.39 4.62 19.80
N ILE A 16 6.01 5.80 19.92
CA ILE A 16 5.45 7.04 19.39
C ILE A 16 5.31 6.93 17.88
N LEU A 17 6.38 6.58 17.15
CA LEU A 17 6.35 6.43 15.69
C LEU A 17 5.40 5.30 15.24
N PHE A 18 5.34 4.19 16.00
CA PHE A 18 4.38 3.11 15.79
C PHE A 18 2.93 3.60 15.81
N PHE A 19 2.53 4.34 16.86
CA PHE A 19 1.16 4.84 16.98
C PHE A 19 0.84 5.91 15.94
N VAL A 20 1.80 6.78 15.61
CA VAL A 20 1.62 7.78 14.54
C VAL A 20 1.38 7.12 13.20
N GLU A 21 2.22 6.14 12.83
CA GLU A 21 2.05 5.38 11.60
C GLU A 21 0.74 4.58 11.61
N MET A 22 0.41 3.92 12.72
CA MET A 22 -0.83 3.17 12.86
C MET A 22 -2.06 4.05 12.59
N TRP A 23 -2.13 5.25 13.17
CA TRP A 23 -3.24 6.17 12.97
C TRP A 23 -3.25 6.81 11.57
N GLU A 24 -2.08 7.06 11.01
CA GLU A 24 -1.96 7.52 9.62
C GLU A 24 -2.46 6.44 8.66
N ARG A 25 -2.03 5.18 8.84
CA ARG A 25 -2.52 4.05 8.05
C ARG A 25 -4.01 3.82 8.22
N PHE A 26 -4.52 3.95 9.46
CA PHE A 26 -5.96 3.93 9.73
C PHE A 26 -6.70 4.94 8.86
N SER A 27 -6.24 6.18 8.84
CA SER A 27 -6.91 7.26 8.11
C SER A 27 -6.80 7.05 6.59
N TYR A 28 -5.61 6.74 6.08
CA TYR A 28 -5.36 6.57 4.66
C TYR A 28 -6.09 5.35 4.08
N TYR A 29 -5.93 4.16 4.69
CA TYR A 29 -6.58 2.95 4.19
C TYR A 29 -8.08 2.94 4.44
N GLY A 30 -8.56 3.57 5.52
CA GLY A 30 -9.98 3.77 5.76
C GLY A 30 -10.61 4.64 4.68
N MET A 31 -10.05 5.81 4.38
CA MET A 31 -10.50 6.69 3.30
C MET A 31 -10.42 5.97 1.95
N ARG A 32 -9.30 5.29 1.65
CA ARG A 32 -9.10 4.57 0.40
C ARG A 32 -10.13 3.46 0.17
N ALA A 33 -10.54 2.77 1.24
CA ALA A 33 -11.49 1.67 1.16
C ALA A 33 -12.88 2.12 0.67
N ILE A 34 -13.26 3.38 0.92
CA ILE A 34 -14.54 3.93 0.50
C ILE A 34 -14.45 4.82 -0.74
N LEU A 35 -13.24 5.19 -1.17
CA LEU A 35 -13.02 6.19 -2.23
C LEU A 35 -13.66 5.79 -3.57
N THR A 36 -13.36 4.59 -4.08
CA THR A 36 -13.92 4.11 -5.35
C THR A 36 -15.43 3.88 -5.27
N LEU A 37 -15.91 3.42 -4.13
CA LEU A 37 -17.33 3.21 -3.88
C LEU A 37 -18.09 4.55 -3.88
N PHE A 38 -17.56 5.58 -3.22
CA PHE A 38 -18.11 6.92 -3.21
C PHE A 38 -18.18 7.53 -4.61
N LEU A 39 -17.12 7.42 -5.40
CA LEU A 39 -17.08 7.98 -6.76
C LEU A 39 -18.11 7.34 -7.68
N ALA A 40 -18.30 6.02 -7.58
CA ALA A 40 -19.22 5.26 -8.42
C ALA A 40 -20.67 5.25 -7.89
N ALA A 41 -20.89 5.56 -6.59
CA ALA A 41 -22.24 5.59 -6.02
C ALA A 41 -23.14 6.60 -6.75
N PRO A 42 -24.42 6.26 -6.99
CA PRO A 42 -25.35 7.13 -7.71
C PRO A 42 -25.56 8.46 -7.01
N VAL A 43 -25.86 9.50 -7.79
CA VAL A 43 -26.23 10.81 -7.26
C VAL A 43 -27.69 10.78 -6.82
N ILE A 44 -27.94 10.87 -5.52
CA ILE A 44 -29.27 10.87 -4.92
C ILE A 44 -29.39 12.09 -4.00
N MET A 45 -30.21 13.06 -4.41
CA MET A 45 -30.32 14.32 -3.67
C MET A 45 -30.80 14.11 -2.24
N GLY A 46 -30.05 14.59 -1.26
CA GLY A 46 -30.38 14.49 0.17
C GLY A 46 -30.10 13.14 0.81
N ASP A 47 -29.54 12.17 0.08
CA ASP A 47 -29.12 10.89 0.64
C ASP A 47 -27.64 10.94 1.09
N PRO A 48 -27.35 10.62 2.36
CA PRO A 48 -25.95 10.52 2.84
C PRO A 48 -25.09 9.48 2.09
N GLN A 49 -25.72 8.55 1.35
CA GLN A 49 -25.05 7.57 0.48
C GLN A 49 -24.89 8.08 -0.96
N SER A 50 -25.29 9.31 -1.26
CA SER A 50 -25.07 9.94 -2.56
C SER A 50 -23.59 10.04 -2.87
N GLY A 51 -23.18 9.60 -4.07
CA GLY A 51 -21.83 9.74 -4.58
C GLY A 51 -21.80 10.66 -5.79
N TYR A 52 -20.78 10.48 -6.65
CA TYR A 52 -20.62 11.29 -7.85
C TYR A 52 -21.23 10.67 -9.11
N GLY A 53 -21.67 9.42 -9.06
CA GLY A 53 -22.28 8.73 -10.19
C GLY A 53 -21.33 8.53 -11.37
N TRP A 54 -20.02 8.48 -11.11
CA TRP A 54 -19.04 8.24 -12.16
C TRP A 54 -19.13 6.81 -12.68
N SER A 55 -18.81 6.63 -13.96
CA SER A 55 -18.65 5.29 -14.50
C SER A 55 -17.50 4.54 -13.81
N ASN A 56 -17.52 3.21 -13.90
CA ASN A 56 -16.44 2.39 -13.37
C ASN A 56 -15.09 2.78 -14.00
N ALA A 57 -15.05 3.08 -15.32
CA ALA A 57 -13.84 3.49 -16.00
C ALA A 57 -13.30 4.83 -15.49
N GLU A 58 -14.14 5.85 -15.34
CA GLU A 58 -13.74 7.15 -14.79
C GLU A 58 -13.21 6.99 -13.36
N THR A 59 -13.92 6.26 -12.52
CA THR A 59 -13.55 5.96 -11.14
C THR A 59 -12.18 5.30 -11.06
N LEU A 60 -11.94 4.26 -11.86
CA LEU A 60 -10.68 3.50 -11.86
C LEU A 60 -9.52 4.31 -12.43
N SER A 61 -9.76 5.13 -13.46
CA SER A 61 -8.77 6.07 -13.99
C SER A 61 -8.31 7.07 -12.95
N PHE A 62 -9.26 7.67 -12.23
CA PHE A 62 -9.01 8.62 -11.17
C PHE A 62 -8.27 7.97 -10.00
N TYR A 63 -8.75 6.83 -9.51
CA TYR A 63 -8.14 6.08 -8.42
C TYR A 63 -6.67 5.73 -8.71
N GLY A 64 -6.39 5.20 -9.90
CA GLY A 64 -5.01 4.89 -10.31
C GLY A 64 -4.12 6.13 -10.39
N THR A 65 -4.66 7.26 -10.85
CA THR A 65 -3.91 8.54 -10.89
C THR A 65 -3.67 9.09 -9.49
N TYR A 66 -4.69 9.09 -8.63
CA TYR A 66 -4.59 9.56 -7.25
C TYR A 66 -3.55 8.77 -6.47
N THR A 67 -3.65 7.45 -6.49
CA THR A 67 -2.71 6.58 -5.77
C THR A 67 -1.29 6.65 -6.34
N MET A 68 -1.11 6.84 -7.65
CA MET A 68 0.18 7.17 -8.25
C MET A 68 0.76 8.46 -7.66
N CYS A 69 -0.02 9.53 -7.61
CA CYS A 69 0.41 10.83 -7.07
C CYS A 69 0.85 10.73 -5.62
N VAL A 70 0.15 9.94 -4.78
CA VAL A 70 0.52 9.69 -3.38
C VAL A 70 1.94 9.14 -3.25
N TYR A 71 2.31 8.17 -4.10
CA TYR A 71 3.66 7.60 -4.08
C TYR A 71 4.72 8.53 -4.67
N LEU A 72 4.40 9.20 -5.79
CA LEU A 72 5.33 10.14 -6.41
C LEU A 72 5.66 11.32 -5.51
N MET A 73 4.70 11.80 -4.72
CA MET A 73 4.91 12.92 -3.79
C MET A 73 5.88 12.60 -2.66
N SER A 74 6.14 11.31 -2.39
CA SER A 74 7.17 10.91 -1.42
C SER A 74 8.59 11.32 -1.85
N ILE A 75 8.84 11.50 -3.15
CA ILE A 75 10.14 11.94 -3.67
C ILE A 75 10.43 13.39 -3.29
N PRO A 76 9.59 14.40 -3.68
CA PRO A 76 9.82 15.78 -3.27
C PRO A 76 9.68 15.96 -1.76
N GLY A 77 8.78 15.23 -1.08
CA GLY A 77 8.62 15.34 0.38
C GLY A 77 9.87 14.89 1.15
N GLY A 78 10.48 13.77 0.76
CA GLY A 78 11.76 13.33 1.32
C GLY A 78 12.90 14.31 1.01
N TRP A 79 12.98 14.80 -0.23
CA TRP A 79 14.00 15.76 -0.63
C TRP A 79 13.93 17.09 0.14
N VAL A 80 12.71 17.61 0.36
CA VAL A 80 12.51 18.83 1.17
C VAL A 80 12.91 18.58 2.62
N ALA A 81 12.57 17.42 3.16
CA ALA A 81 12.98 17.06 4.52
C ALA A 81 14.50 17.03 4.66
N ASP A 82 15.20 16.37 3.73
CA ASP A 82 16.66 16.20 3.81
C ASP A 82 17.40 17.53 3.62
N LYS A 83 16.89 18.43 2.76
CA LYS A 83 17.59 19.66 2.42
C LYS A 83 17.25 20.87 3.27
N PHE A 84 16.03 20.98 3.81
CA PHE A 84 15.54 22.23 4.35
C PHE A 84 15.01 22.18 5.77
N ILE A 85 14.23 21.15 6.12
CA ILE A 85 13.45 21.20 7.38
C ILE A 85 13.77 20.09 8.37
N GLY A 86 14.41 19.00 7.93
CA GLY A 86 14.63 17.79 8.74
C GLY A 86 13.38 16.90 8.78
N GLN A 87 13.61 15.60 9.06
CA GLN A 87 12.56 14.59 9.04
C GLN A 87 11.49 14.83 10.10
N LYS A 88 11.88 15.26 11.30
CA LYS A 88 10.98 15.53 12.42
C LYS A 88 9.93 16.59 12.08
N LYS A 89 10.35 17.71 11.46
CA LYS A 89 9.43 18.78 11.02
C LYS A 89 8.62 18.34 9.80
N ALA A 90 9.20 17.53 8.91
CA ALA A 90 8.49 17.00 7.75
C ALA A 90 7.33 16.08 8.17
N VAL A 91 7.54 15.18 9.15
CA VAL A 91 6.48 14.34 9.73
C VAL A 91 5.39 15.18 10.38
N MET A 92 5.77 16.25 11.15
CA MET A 92 4.81 17.17 11.73
C MET A 92 3.94 17.85 10.66
N LEU A 93 4.57 18.43 9.65
CA LEU A 93 3.88 19.11 8.55
C LEU A 93 2.97 18.16 7.77
N GLY A 94 3.49 16.97 7.44
CA GLY A 94 2.74 15.92 6.74
C GLY A 94 1.49 15.51 7.51
N GLY A 95 1.62 15.30 8.81
CA GLY A 95 0.50 14.95 9.68
C GLY A 95 -0.56 16.05 9.79
N LEU A 96 -0.15 17.32 9.87
CA LEU A 96 -1.09 18.48 9.86
C LEU A 96 -1.84 18.58 8.53
N LEU A 97 -1.15 18.38 7.41
CA LEU A 97 -1.78 18.38 6.08
C LEU A 97 -2.77 17.21 5.92
N LEU A 98 -2.44 16.03 6.46
CA LEU A 98 -3.34 14.88 6.49
C LEU A 98 -4.58 15.14 7.35
N CYS A 99 -4.42 15.74 8.54
CA CYS A 99 -5.56 16.15 9.38
C CYS A 99 -6.49 17.12 8.64
N ALA A 100 -5.91 18.15 8.00
CA ALA A 100 -6.67 19.11 7.21
C ALA A 100 -7.36 18.41 6.01
N GLY A 101 -6.64 17.56 5.27
CA GLY A 101 -7.17 16.87 4.10
C GLY A 101 -8.35 15.96 4.44
N HIS A 102 -8.19 15.08 5.41
CA HIS A 102 -9.29 14.20 5.84
C HIS A 102 -10.44 14.98 6.52
N GLY A 103 -10.13 16.04 7.26
CA GLY A 103 -11.15 16.90 7.85
C GLY A 103 -12.00 17.63 6.80
N ILE A 104 -11.37 18.11 5.72
CA ILE A 104 -12.06 18.77 4.60
C ILE A 104 -12.91 17.78 3.83
N LEU A 105 -12.46 16.51 3.64
CA LEU A 105 -13.26 15.44 3.00
C LEU A 105 -14.58 15.14 3.74
N ALA A 106 -14.70 15.49 5.02
CA ALA A 106 -15.95 15.36 5.77
C ALA A 106 -17.01 16.38 5.35
N VAL A 107 -16.64 17.41 4.57
CA VAL A 107 -17.56 18.42 4.05
C VAL A 107 -18.14 17.93 2.72
N ASP A 108 -19.47 17.87 2.64
CA ASP A 108 -20.19 17.49 1.42
C ASP A 108 -20.17 18.63 0.40
N ALA A 109 -19.05 18.75 -0.32
CA ALA A 109 -18.87 19.72 -1.39
C ALA A 109 -17.75 19.26 -2.34
N GLU A 110 -17.93 19.45 -3.64
CA GLU A 110 -16.98 19.02 -4.66
C GLU A 110 -15.58 19.66 -4.47
N TRP A 111 -15.52 20.97 -4.20
CA TRP A 111 -14.24 21.65 -3.92
C TRP A 111 -13.52 21.05 -2.71
N ALA A 112 -14.29 20.65 -1.68
CA ALA A 112 -13.74 20.06 -0.47
C ALA A 112 -13.14 18.67 -0.76
N PHE A 113 -13.80 17.87 -1.58
CA PHE A 113 -13.33 16.57 -1.98
C PHE A 113 -11.97 16.66 -2.68
N PHE A 114 -11.84 17.43 -3.75
CA PHE A 114 -10.57 17.54 -4.48
C PHE A 114 -9.47 18.22 -3.66
N THR A 115 -9.80 19.27 -2.91
CA THR A 115 -8.84 19.93 -2.02
C THR A 115 -8.33 18.98 -0.95
N GLY A 116 -9.23 18.21 -0.33
CA GLY A 116 -8.88 17.19 0.66
C GLY A 116 -7.93 16.15 0.11
N LEU A 117 -8.21 15.60 -1.08
CA LEU A 117 -7.32 14.62 -1.73
C LEU A 117 -5.93 15.19 -2.05
N VAL A 118 -5.84 16.44 -2.53
CA VAL A 118 -4.53 17.10 -2.78
C VAL A 118 -3.74 17.26 -1.49
N LEU A 119 -4.38 17.70 -0.41
CA LEU A 119 -3.73 17.82 0.89
C LEU A 119 -3.24 16.47 1.43
N ILE A 120 -4.01 15.39 1.21
CA ILE A 120 -3.61 14.04 1.58
C ILE A 120 -2.39 13.59 0.77
N VAL A 121 -2.38 13.80 -0.55
CA VAL A 121 -1.22 13.48 -1.42
C VAL A 121 0.04 14.16 -0.89
N VAL A 122 -0.03 15.47 -0.63
CA VAL A 122 1.12 16.23 -0.12
C VAL A 122 1.50 15.77 1.29
N GLY A 123 0.52 15.57 2.16
CA GLY A 123 0.71 15.11 3.54
C GLY A 123 1.42 13.77 3.63
N VAL A 124 0.95 12.76 2.88
CA VAL A 124 1.60 11.44 2.79
C VAL A 124 3.03 11.57 2.26
N GLY A 125 3.23 12.42 1.24
CA GLY A 125 4.54 12.67 0.66
C GLY A 125 5.57 13.18 1.69
N PHE A 126 5.15 14.04 2.63
CA PHE A 126 6.01 14.53 3.71
C PHE A 126 6.15 13.52 4.86
N LEU A 127 5.11 12.79 5.22
CA LEU A 127 5.13 11.92 6.38
C LEU A 127 5.82 10.58 6.10
N LYS A 128 5.36 9.85 5.08
CA LYS A 128 5.70 8.45 4.83
C LYS A 128 7.20 8.15 4.69
N PRO A 129 7.99 8.86 3.86
CA PRO A 129 9.42 8.57 3.72
C PRO A 129 10.20 8.92 4.99
N ASN A 130 9.77 9.96 5.71
CA ASN A 130 10.50 10.52 6.82
C ASN A 130 10.30 9.74 8.13
N ILE A 131 9.08 9.29 8.42
CA ILE A 131 8.79 8.53 9.64
C ILE A 131 9.56 7.20 9.67
N SER A 132 9.63 6.50 8.54
CA SER A 132 10.39 5.24 8.42
C SER A 132 11.90 5.47 8.64
N THR A 133 12.43 6.59 8.16
CA THR A 133 13.83 6.96 8.37
C THR A 133 14.10 7.27 9.84
N MET A 134 13.16 7.95 10.51
CA MET A 134 13.27 8.24 11.95
C MET A 134 13.29 6.95 12.78
N VAL A 135 12.51 5.91 12.43
CA VAL A 135 12.59 4.59 13.10
C VAL A 135 14.01 4.03 13.03
N GLY A 136 14.64 4.10 11.86
CA GLY A 136 16.05 3.69 11.69
C GLY A 136 17.02 4.51 12.55
N GLY A 137 16.74 5.79 12.74
CA GLY A 137 17.56 6.73 13.53
C GLY A 137 17.50 6.52 15.04
N LEU A 138 16.51 5.76 15.55
CA LEU A 138 16.41 5.41 16.96
C LEU A 138 17.44 4.34 17.41
N TYR A 139 18.12 3.69 16.48
CA TYR A 139 19.04 2.59 16.76
C TYR A 139 20.45 2.93 16.27
N HIS A 140 21.45 2.54 17.07
CA HIS A 140 22.85 2.64 16.64
C HIS A 140 23.17 1.68 15.49
N LYS A 141 24.16 2.03 14.66
CA LYS A 141 24.65 1.13 13.60
C LYS A 141 25.14 -0.19 14.23
N GLY A 142 24.56 -1.31 13.78
CA GLY A 142 24.89 -2.65 14.27
C GLY A 142 24.07 -3.12 15.48
N ASP A 143 23.09 -2.37 15.93
CA ASP A 143 22.17 -2.83 16.98
C ASP A 143 21.25 -3.94 16.47
N ASN A 144 21.36 -5.14 17.09
CA ASN A 144 20.56 -6.31 16.74
C ASN A 144 19.04 -6.10 16.99
N LYS A 145 18.65 -5.12 17.80
CA LYS A 145 17.26 -4.79 18.09
C LYS A 145 16.60 -3.96 16.97
N ARG A 146 17.39 -3.38 16.08
CA ARG A 146 16.90 -2.53 15.00
C ARG A 146 15.87 -3.26 14.12
N ASP A 147 16.17 -4.47 13.72
CA ASP A 147 15.26 -5.27 12.87
C ASP A 147 13.94 -5.58 13.58
N THR A 148 14.00 -5.93 14.87
CA THR A 148 12.79 -6.13 15.69
C THR A 148 11.98 -4.84 15.82
N GLY A 149 12.65 -3.67 15.94
CA GLY A 149 12.00 -2.36 15.96
C GLY A 149 11.22 -2.08 14.66
N PHE A 150 11.80 -2.40 13.51
CA PHE A 150 11.09 -2.31 12.23
C PHE A 150 9.92 -3.28 12.13
N TYR A 151 10.02 -4.48 12.70
CA TYR A 151 8.88 -5.41 12.79
C TYR A 151 7.73 -4.84 13.60
N ILE A 152 8.03 -4.25 14.77
CA ILE A 152 7.01 -3.58 15.61
C ILE A 152 6.35 -2.45 14.81
N PHE A 153 7.15 -1.60 14.15
CA PHE A 153 6.64 -0.51 13.32
C PHE A 153 5.73 -1.02 12.19
N TYR A 154 6.15 -2.09 11.49
CA TYR A 154 5.38 -2.71 10.42
C TYR A 154 4.04 -3.30 10.91
N MET A 155 4.00 -3.85 12.12
CA MET A 155 2.74 -4.28 12.73
C MET A 155 1.76 -3.13 12.90
N GLY A 156 2.24 -1.92 13.26
CA GLY A 156 1.43 -0.71 13.33
C GLY A 156 0.75 -0.37 12.01
N ILE A 157 1.48 -0.48 10.89
CA ILE A 157 0.93 -0.29 9.54
C ILE A 157 -0.28 -1.19 9.30
N ASN A 158 -0.15 -2.48 9.58
CA ASN A 158 -1.19 -3.46 9.29
C ASN A 158 -2.37 -3.39 10.26
N ILE A 159 -2.13 -3.10 11.54
CA ILE A 159 -3.21 -2.86 12.52
C ILE A 159 -4.02 -1.63 12.09
N GLY A 160 -3.35 -0.54 11.70
CA GLY A 160 -4.01 0.67 11.22
C GLY A 160 -4.83 0.42 9.96
N ALA A 161 -4.26 -0.28 8.97
CA ALA A 161 -4.96 -0.62 7.73
C ALA A 161 -6.19 -1.51 7.98
N PHE A 162 -6.06 -2.53 8.85
CA PHE A 162 -7.17 -3.41 9.24
C PHE A 162 -8.30 -2.63 9.91
N LEU A 163 -7.99 -1.88 10.96
CA LEU A 163 -8.98 -1.12 11.72
C LEU A 163 -9.60 -0.01 10.87
N GLY A 164 -8.81 0.66 10.02
CA GLY A 164 -9.27 1.74 9.15
C GLY A 164 -10.32 1.26 8.14
N ALA A 165 -10.01 0.25 7.34
CA ALA A 165 -10.96 -0.29 6.37
C ALA A 165 -12.22 -0.85 7.04
N LEU A 166 -12.07 -1.54 8.18
CA LEU A 166 -13.17 -2.12 8.95
C LEU A 166 -14.11 -1.03 9.50
N THR A 167 -13.57 -0.04 10.22
CA THR A 167 -14.39 0.92 10.95
C THR A 167 -14.90 2.06 10.08
N VAL A 168 -14.04 2.61 9.20
CA VAL A 168 -14.44 3.66 8.26
C VAL A 168 -15.45 3.11 7.25
N GLY A 169 -15.23 1.88 6.73
CA GLY A 169 -16.18 1.21 5.86
C GLY A 169 -17.54 0.98 6.51
N ALA A 170 -17.58 0.51 7.76
CA ALA A 170 -18.82 0.31 8.51
C ALA A 170 -19.57 1.62 8.78
N VAL A 171 -18.85 2.69 9.17
CA VAL A 171 -19.44 4.00 9.43
C VAL A 171 -19.96 4.63 8.12
N ALA A 172 -19.20 4.55 7.04
CA ALA A 172 -19.62 5.05 5.74
C ALA A 172 -20.90 4.35 5.27
N ALA A 173 -20.97 3.03 5.34
CA ALA A 173 -22.13 2.25 4.95
C ALA A 173 -23.39 2.57 5.78
N LYS A 174 -23.21 2.89 7.06
CA LYS A 174 -24.36 3.11 7.97
C LYS A 174 -24.84 4.56 8.02
N TYR A 175 -23.92 5.52 7.95
CA TYR A 175 -24.20 6.93 8.20
C TYR A 175 -23.93 7.83 6.99
N GLY A 176 -23.22 7.34 5.99
CA GLY A 176 -22.88 8.06 4.77
C GLY A 176 -21.38 8.27 4.59
N TRP A 177 -20.98 8.57 3.37
CA TRP A 177 -19.56 8.66 2.96
C TRP A 177 -18.76 9.71 3.75
N HIS A 178 -19.34 10.91 3.95
CA HIS A 178 -18.67 12.02 4.63
C HIS A 178 -18.42 11.74 6.11
N TYR A 179 -19.27 10.94 6.77
CA TYR A 179 -19.00 10.45 8.12
C TYR A 179 -17.83 9.47 8.14
N GLY A 180 -17.70 8.62 7.12
CA GLY A 180 -16.54 7.74 6.94
C GLY A 180 -15.25 8.54 6.78
N PHE A 181 -15.24 9.53 5.87
CA PHE A 181 -14.10 10.42 5.68
C PHE A 181 -13.76 11.20 6.96
N GLY A 182 -14.77 11.69 7.69
CA GLY A 182 -14.60 12.36 8.97
C GLY A 182 -13.96 11.47 10.04
N LEU A 183 -14.36 10.21 10.12
CA LEU A 183 -13.75 9.25 11.05
C LEU A 183 -12.27 9.00 10.73
N ALA A 184 -11.91 8.92 9.45
CA ALA A 184 -10.52 8.87 9.02
C ALA A 184 -9.74 10.12 9.51
N GLY A 185 -10.37 11.31 9.41
CA GLY A 185 -9.82 12.56 9.94
C GLY A 185 -9.59 12.54 11.44
N ILE A 186 -10.54 12.02 12.21
CA ILE A 186 -10.41 11.87 13.68
C ILE A 186 -9.22 10.95 14.00
N GLY A 187 -9.09 9.82 13.29
CA GLY A 187 -7.94 8.91 13.44
C GLY A 187 -6.61 9.62 13.22
N MET A 188 -6.51 10.41 12.14
CA MET A 188 -5.29 11.17 11.87
C MET A 188 -5.00 12.23 12.92
N ALA A 189 -6.04 12.92 13.43
CA ALA A 189 -5.89 13.91 14.50
C ALA A 189 -5.34 13.28 15.79
N ILE A 190 -5.81 12.06 16.15
CA ILE A 190 -5.25 11.31 17.28
C ILE A 190 -3.77 11.00 17.03
N GLY A 191 -3.40 10.51 15.84
CA GLY A 191 -2.01 10.27 15.47
C GLY A 191 -1.14 11.52 15.58
N GLN A 192 -1.65 12.66 15.13
CA GLN A 192 -0.95 13.94 15.21
C GLN A 192 -0.76 14.43 16.66
N LEU A 193 -1.77 14.23 17.52
CA LEU A 193 -1.64 14.52 18.96
C LEU A 193 -0.60 13.61 19.61
N VAL A 194 -0.61 12.31 19.32
CA VAL A 194 0.43 11.37 19.79
C VAL A 194 1.82 11.84 19.36
N TYR A 195 1.97 12.29 18.12
CA TYR A 195 3.25 12.82 17.64
C TYR A 195 3.68 14.07 18.41
N PHE A 196 2.78 15.04 18.56
CA PHE A 196 3.05 16.31 19.23
C PHE A 196 3.51 16.11 20.68
N TYR A 197 2.77 15.31 21.47
CA TYR A 197 3.15 15.02 22.86
C TYR A 197 4.34 14.05 22.96
N GLY A 198 4.59 13.26 21.91
CA GLY A 198 5.69 12.32 21.83
C GLY A 198 7.04 12.89 21.42
N LEU A 199 7.10 14.18 20.96
CA LEU A 199 8.32 14.81 20.46
C LEU A 199 9.51 14.75 21.44
N GLN A 200 9.24 14.77 22.74
CA GLN A 200 10.25 14.64 23.81
C GLN A 200 10.99 13.30 23.80
N TYR A 201 10.39 12.24 23.26
CA TYR A 201 11.00 10.92 23.11
C TYR A 201 11.75 10.73 21.80
N LEU A 202 11.78 11.77 20.94
CA LEU A 202 12.41 11.79 19.64
C LEU A 202 13.56 12.82 19.58
N GLU A 203 14.11 13.23 20.73
CA GLU A 203 15.25 14.14 20.79
C GLU A 203 16.47 13.52 20.10
N GLY A 204 17.13 14.31 19.24
CA GLY A 204 18.29 13.86 18.46
C GLY A 204 17.96 12.96 17.25
N VAL A 205 16.69 12.63 17.01
CA VAL A 205 16.27 11.82 15.87
C VAL A 205 15.53 12.68 14.86
N GLY A 206 15.94 12.62 13.58
CA GLY A 206 15.29 13.34 12.49
C GLY A 206 15.49 14.86 12.51
N GLU A 207 16.44 15.36 13.28
CA GLU A 207 16.83 16.76 13.29
C GLU A 207 17.49 17.15 11.96
N PHE A 208 17.34 18.41 11.56
CA PHE A 208 18.03 18.91 10.39
C PHE A 208 19.56 19.04 10.68
N ILE A 209 20.32 18.18 10.05
CA ILE A 209 21.78 18.26 10.06
C ILE A 209 22.17 18.92 8.74
N GLY A 210 22.54 20.20 8.78
CA GLY A 210 22.88 20.99 7.59
C GLY A 210 23.77 20.23 6.60
N SER A 211 23.56 20.43 5.32
CA SER A 211 24.11 19.68 4.18
C SER A 211 25.65 19.58 4.14
N ASP A 212 26.36 20.36 4.95
CA ASP A 212 27.83 20.43 4.97
C ASP A 212 28.53 19.38 5.84
N LYS A 213 27.80 18.63 6.67
CA LYS A 213 28.36 17.65 7.63
C LYS A 213 28.17 16.20 7.24
N SER A 214 27.86 15.91 5.96
CA SER A 214 27.76 14.51 5.51
C SER A 214 29.14 13.83 5.50
N PRO A 215 29.32 12.70 6.22
CA PRO A 215 30.59 11.95 6.22
C PRO A 215 30.96 11.37 4.85
N ASP A 216 30.05 11.36 3.88
CA ASP A 216 30.16 10.63 2.61
C ASP A 216 30.58 11.51 1.42
N LYS A 217 31.01 12.77 1.63
CA LYS A 217 31.40 13.68 0.53
C LYS A 217 32.48 13.10 -0.41
N GLU A 218 33.43 12.34 0.11
CA GLU A 218 34.47 11.69 -0.71
C GLU A 218 33.92 10.54 -1.57
N LEU A 219 32.96 9.77 -1.06
CA LEU A 219 32.32 8.68 -1.79
C LEU A 219 31.38 9.21 -2.90
N MET A 220 30.79 10.38 -2.70
CA MET A 220 29.90 11.00 -3.67
C MET A 220 30.59 11.45 -4.96
N ASN A 221 31.90 11.73 -4.92
CA ASN A 221 32.65 12.23 -6.09
C ASN A 221 33.33 11.11 -6.91
N LYS A 222 33.36 9.87 -6.41
CA LYS A 222 33.97 8.75 -7.13
C LYS A 222 33.09 8.28 -8.29
N PRO A 223 33.69 7.93 -9.45
CA PRO A 223 32.95 7.33 -10.55
C PRO A 223 32.42 5.95 -10.13
N LEU A 224 31.23 5.58 -10.67
CA LEU A 224 30.67 4.25 -10.42
C LEU A 224 31.56 3.15 -10.95
N THR A 225 31.80 2.14 -10.13
CA THR A 225 32.46 0.90 -10.52
C THR A 225 31.56 0.07 -11.44
N LYS A 226 32.16 -0.90 -12.16
CA LYS A 226 31.38 -1.84 -13.01
C LYS A 226 30.33 -2.60 -12.15
N VAL A 227 30.72 -3.04 -10.96
CA VAL A 227 29.83 -3.75 -10.03
C VAL A 227 28.62 -2.90 -9.63
N GLU A 228 28.82 -1.61 -9.33
CA GLU A 228 27.73 -0.70 -8.98
C GLU A 228 26.80 -0.43 -10.17
N LYS A 229 27.36 -0.30 -11.39
CA LYS A 229 26.53 -0.15 -12.60
C LYS A 229 25.67 -1.38 -12.87
N ASP A 230 26.24 -2.58 -12.77
CA ASP A 230 25.53 -3.84 -12.95
C ASP A 230 24.41 -4.00 -11.89
N ARG A 231 24.70 -3.64 -10.61
CA ARG A 231 23.69 -3.61 -9.54
C ARG A 231 22.58 -2.61 -9.81
N MET A 232 22.89 -1.42 -10.29
CA MET A 232 21.85 -0.45 -10.70
C MET A 232 21.00 -0.98 -11.84
N LEU A 233 21.60 -1.64 -12.85
CA LEU A 233 20.88 -2.24 -13.96
C LEU A 233 19.87 -3.29 -13.46
N VAL A 234 20.28 -4.22 -12.61
CA VAL A 234 19.36 -5.25 -12.10
C VAL A 234 18.27 -4.67 -11.22
N MET A 235 18.54 -3.58 -10.48
CA MET A 235 17.50 -2.87 -9.74
C MET A 235 16.46 -2.24 -10.69
N PHE A 236 16.89 -1.56 -11.78
CA PHE A 236 15.96 -1.03 -12.78
C PHE A 236 15.12 -2.13 -13.43
N LEU A 237 15.72 -3.30 -13.73
CA LEU A 237 14.99 -4.45 -14.25
C LEU A 237 14.00 -5.00 -13.20
N SER A 238 14.35 -4.97 -11.91
CA SER A 238 13.43 -5.38 -10.84
C SER A 238 12.24 -4.42 -10.68
N PHE A 239 12.37 -3.15 -11.07
CA PHE A 239 11.24 -2.21 -11.05
C PHE A 239 10.12 -2.62 -11.98
N LEU A 240 10.41 -3.34 -13.07
CA LEU A 240 9.36 -3.92 -13.91
C LEU A 240 8.54 -4.95 -13.15
N ILE A 241 9.20 -5.77 -12.31
CA ILE A 241 8.48 -6.74 -11.45
C ILE A 241 7.58 -5.99 -10.46
N ILE A 242 8.07 -4.87 -9.90
CA ILE A 242 7.34 -4.04 -8.96
C ILE A 242 6.12 -3.37 -9.61
N ILE A 243 6.29 -2.83 -10.83
CA ILE A 243 5.18 -2.22 -11.59
C ILE A 243 4.09 -3.26 -11.89
N VAL A 244 4.47 -4.46 -12.36
CA VAL A 244 3.53 -5.53 -12.66
C VAL A 244 2.84 -6.00 -11.37
N PHE A 245 3.61 -6.19 -10.28
CA PHE A 245 3.07 -6.62 -8.99
C PHE A 245 2.01 -5.64 -8.47
N TRP A 246 2.35 -4.35 -8.36
CA TRP A 246 1.42 -3.34 -7.85
C TRP A 246 0.29 -3.04 -8.83
N GLY A 247 0.53 -3.18 -10.15
CA GLY A 247 -0.51 -3.09 -11.16
C GLY A 247 -1.62 -4.14 -11.01
N ALA A 248 -1.23 -5.34 -10.58
CA ALA A 248 -2.19 -6.38 -10.23
C ALA A 248 -2.74 -6.21 -8.80
N PHE A 249 -1.90 -6.01 -7.80
CA PHE A 249 -2.29 -5.93 -6.39
C PHE A 249 -3.29 -4.81 -6.11
N GLU A 250 -3.12 -3.63 -6.69
CA GLU A 250 -3.98 -2.46 -6.48
C GLU A 250 -5.39 -2.60 -7.11
N GLN A 251 -5.66 -3.69 -7.83
CA GLN A 251 -7.05 -4.03 -8.19
C GLN A 251 -7.93 -4.20 -6.94
N ALA A 252 -7.34 -4.55 -5.79
CA ALA A 252 -8.05 -4.68 -4.52
C ALA A 252 -8.79 -3.40 -4.09
N GLY A 253 -8.17 -2.22 -4.28
CA GLY A 253 -8.82 -0.94 -3.99
C GLY A 253 -9.59 -0.34 -5.18
N GLY A 254 -9.37 -0.89 -6.38
CA GLY A 254 -10.00 -0.48 -7.64
C GLY A 254 -11.12 -1.43 -8.08
N LEU A 255 -10.87 -2.18 -9.16
CA LEU A 255 -11.85 -3.04 -9.81
C LEU A 255 -12.48 -4.07 -8.87
N MET A 256 -11.68 -4.73 -8.01
CA MET A 256 -12.23 -5.73 -7.07
C MET A 256 -13.18 -5.07 -6.05
N SER A 257 -12.93 -3.82 -5.64
CA SER A 257 -13.81 -3.09 -4.72
C SER A 257 -15.17 -2.81 -5.37
N LEU A 258 -15.19 -2.31 -6.62
CA LEU A 258 -16.42 -2.10 -7.38
C LEU A 258 -17.15 -3.40 -7.69
N TYR A 259 -16.42 -4.45 -8.09
CA TYR A 259 -16.98 -5.78 -8.29
C TYR A 259 -17.63 -6.33 -7.02
N THR A 260 -16.99 -6.13 -5.86
CA THR A 260 -17.51 -6.57 -4.56
C THR A 260 -18.84 -5.88 -4.25
N GLU A 261 -18.96 -4.59 -4.49
CA GLU A 261 -20.21 -3.84 -4.27
C GLU A 261 -21.32 -4.29 -5.21
N GLN A 262 -21.01 -4.41 -6.49
CA GLN A 262 -22.02 -4.61 -7.52
C GLN A 262 -22.40 -6.09 -7.69
N LYS A 263 -21.43 -7.02 -7.65
CA LYS A 263 -21.56 -8.39 -8.16
C LYS A 263 -21.28 -9.50 -7.16
N THR A 264 -20.90 -9.18 -5.90
CA THR A 264 -20.69 -10.20 -4.87
C THR A 264 -21.88 -10.28 -3.92
N ASP A 265 -22.35 -11.52 -3.65
CA ASP A 265 -23.34 -11.75 -2.58
C ASP A 265 -22.64 -11.57 -1.23
N ARG A 266 -22.98 -10.50 -0.53
CA ARG A 266 -22.41 -10.08 0.76
C ARG A 266 -23.30 -10.39 1.96
N MET A 267 -24.39 -11.16 1.72
CA MET A 267 -25.35 -11.51 2.76
C MET A 267 -24.82 -12.60 3.66
N LEU A 268 -24.94 -12.38 4.97
CA LEU A 268 -24.66 -13.38 5.99
C LEU A 268 -25.97 -14.00 6.49
N SER A 269 -25.92 -15.28 6.91
CA SER A 269 -27.04 -15.96 7.55
C SER A 269 -27.33 -15.48 8.97
N PHE A 270 -26.49 -14.59 9.52
CA PHE A 270 -26.60 -14.01 10.86
C PHE A 270 -26.27 -12.53 10.82
N SER A 271 -26.75 -11.77 11.80
CA SER A 271 -26.48 -10.34 11.90
C SER A 271 -25.25 -10.05 12.74
N LEU A 272 -24.33 -9.26 12.20
CA LEU A 272 -23.17 -8.74 12.92
C LEU A 272 -23.53 -7.45 13.65
N PRO A 273 -23.01 -7.23 14.88
CA PRO A 273 -23.16 -5.96 15.57
C PRO A 273 -22.67 -4.79 14.70
N PHE A 274 -23.44 -3.71 14.62
CA PHE A 274 -23.18 -2.47 13.85
C PHE A 274 -23.25 -2.58 12.33
N ILE A 275 -23.00 -3.76 11.73
CA ILE A 275 -22.92 -3.99 10.28
C ILE A 275 -24.23 -4.53 9.74
N GLY A 276 -24.97 -5.34 10.51
CA GLY A 276 -26.18 -6.01 10.03
C GLY A 276 -25.87 -7.35 9.34
N ASN A 277 -26.75 -7.75 8.42
CA ASN A 277 -26.62 -9.01 7.68
C ASN A 277 -25.84 -8.86 6.38
N GLU A 278 -25.75 -7.66 5.81
CA GLU A 278 -24.97 -7.39 4.61
C GLU A 278 -23.63 -6.75 4.97
N VAL A 279 -22.54 -7.40 4.53
CA VAL A 279 -21.16 -6.90 4.78
C VAL A 279 -20.85 -5.78 3.79
N PRO A 280 -20.58 -4.54 4.24
CA PRO A 280 -20.16 -3.46 3.34
C PRO A 280 -18.93 -3.82 2.52
N ALA A 281 -18.91 -3.51 1.22
CA ALA A 281 -17.81 -3.86 0.32
C ALA A 281 -16.46 -3.30 0.78
N ALA A 282 -16.44 -2.11 1.35
CA ALA A 282 -15.23 -1.48 1.88
C ALA A 282 -14.51 -2.35 2.94
N ILE A 283 -15.25 -3.12 3.73
CA ILE A 283 -14.69 -3.97 4.80
C ILE A 283 -13.81 -5.08 4.23
N PHE A 284 -14.08 -5.57 3.03
CA PHE A 284 -13.26 -6.63 2.43
C PHE A 284 -11.81 -6.20 2.21
N GLN A 285 -11.53 -4.92 2.07
CA GLN A 285 -10.14 -4.43 2.00
C GLN A 285 -9.35 -4.63 3.30
N SER A 286 -10.03 -4.82 4.44
CA SER A 286 -9.38 -5.17 5.72
C SER A 286 -8.80 -6.60 5.72
N ILE A 287 -9.29 -7.50 4.87
CA ILE A 287 -8.90 -8.92 4.83
C ILE A 287 -7.42 -9.08 4.51
N ASN A 288 -6.87 -8.26 3.61
CA ASN A 288 -5.44 -8.28 3.32
C ASN A 288 -4.61 -8.01 4.58
N ALA A 289 -4.86 -6.92 5.28
CA ALA A 289 -4.12 -6.57 6.50
C ALA A 289 -4.32 -7.62 7.60
N PHE A 290 -5.51 -8.18 7.74
CA PHE A 290 -5.78 -9.29 8.65
C PHE A 290 -4.92 -10.53 8.32
N PHE A 291 -4.86 -10.93 7.06
CA PHE A 291 -4.03 -12.05 6.64
C PHE A 291 -2.53 -11.76 6.78
N ILE A 292 -2.07 -10.52 6.59
CA ILE A 292 -0.67 -10.15 6.88
C ILE A 292 -0.35 -10.42 8.35
N ILE A 293 -1.21 -9.96 9.28
CA ILE A 293 -1.00 -10.15 10.72
C ILE A 293 -0.87 -11.64 11.06
N ILE A 294 -1.67 -12.49 10.44
CA ILE A 294 -1.67 -13.93 10.69
C ILE A 294 -0.48 -14.64 10.03
N PHE A 295 -0.22 -14.35 8.76
CA PHE A 295 0.68 -15.16 7.93
C PHE A 295 2.11 -14.63 7.82
N ALA A 296 2.41 -13.38 8.19
CA ALA A 296 3.74 -12.80 8.01
C ALA A 296 4.84 -13.65 8.65
N THR A 297 4.65 -14.09 9.90
CA THR A 297 5.62 -14.91 10.62
C THR A 297 5.76 -16.31 9.98
N ALA A 298 4.66 -16.90 9.53
CA ALA A 298 4.68 -18.23 8.90
C ALA A 298 5.42 -18.20 7.55
N VAL A 299 5.18 -17.18 6.72
CA VAL A 299 5.87 -17.00 5.43
C VAL A 299 7.36 -16.70 5.65
N ALA A 300 7.71 -15.86 6.63
CA ALA A 300 9.11 -15.60 6.97
C ALA A 300 9.83 -16.87 7.45
N TYR A 301 9.20 -17.66 8.31
CA TYR A 301 9.72 -18.95 8.76
C TYR A 301 9.89 -19.95 7.60
N PHE A 302 8.91 -20.04 6.71
CA PHE A 302 8.99 -20.87 5.51
C PHE A 302 10.22 -20.51 4.67
N TRP A 303 10.43 -19.24 4.34
CA TRP A 303 11.58 -18.80 3.54
C TRP A 303 12.92 -19.03 4.24
N THR A 304 12.98 -18.87 5.56
CA THR A 304 14.18 -19.17 6.34
C THR A 304 14.51 -20.66 6.28
N LYS A 305 13.52 -21.52 6.50
CA LYS A 305 13.69 -22.98 6.43
C LYS A 305 14.04 -23.46 5.02
N TRP A 306 13.46 -22.82 4.00
CA TRP A 306 13.74 -23.08 2.58
C TRP A 306 15.21 -22.75 2.24
N ALA A 307 15.68 -21.58 2.63
CA ALA A 307 17.06 -21.13 2.42
C ALA A 307 18.06 -21.98 3.19
N ASN A 308 17.76 -22.43 4.42
CA ASN A 308 18.62 -23.31 5.21
C ASN A 308 18.79 -24.71 4.60
N LYS A 309 17.90 -25.15 3.73
CA LYS A 309 18.02 -26.38 2.93
C LYS A 309 18.89 -26.19 1.68
N GLY A 310 19.57 -25.07 1.51
CA GLY A 310 20.39 -24.76 0.33
C GLY A 310 19.59 -24.50 -0.95
N LYS A 311 18.27 -24.32 -0.86
CA LYS A 311 17.40 -24.03 -2.02
C LYS A 311 17.50 -22.58 -2.44
N GLU A 312 17.17 -22.31 -3.72
CA GLU A 312 17.13 -20.95 -4.27
C GLU A 312 16.21 -20.04 -3.45
N SER A 313 16.73 -18.92 -2.98
CA SER A 313 16.01 -17.99 -2.08
C SER A 313 16.41 -16.54 -2.29
N SER A 314 16.99 -16.21 -3.48
CA SER A 314 17.31 -14.83 -3.84
C SER A 314 16.06 -13.95 -3.88
N SER A 315 16.25 -12.65 -3.75
CA SER A 315 15.17 -11.68 -3.75
C SER A 315 14.35 -11.75 -5.04
N LEU A 316 14.99 -11.82 -6.19
CA LEU A 316 14.31 -11.94 -7.49
C LEU A 316 13.50 -13.23 -7.61
N PHE A 317 14.00 -14.36 -7.07
CA PHE A 317 13.25 -15.61 -7.02
C PHE A 317 11.98 -15.47 -6.19
N LYS A 318 12.08 -14.90 -4.98
CA LYS A 318 10.94 -14.70 -4.10
C LYS A 318 9.90 -13.76 -4.69
N MET A 319 10.35 -12.67 -5.33
CA MET A 319 9.45 -11.73 -6.01
C MET A 319 8.69 -12.39 -7.16
N ALA A 320 9.37 -13.21 -7.98
CA ALA A 320 8.75 -13.94 -9.07
C ALA A 320 7.73 -14.97 -8.57
N VAL A 321 8.08 -15.73 -7.52
CA VAL A 321 7.16 -16.70 -6.88
C VAL A 321 5.97 -15.95 -6.26
N GLY A 322 6.21 -14.81 -5.59
CA GLY A 322 5.15 -13.98 -5.03
C GLY A 322 4.16 -13.50 -6.08
N LEU A 323 4.66 -13.08 -7.24
CA LEU A 323 3.82 -12.66 -8.37
C LEU A 323 2.96 -13.82 -8.92
N ILE A 324 3.52 -15.02 -9.05
CA ILE A 324 2.78 -16.22 -9.49
C ILE A 324 1.72 -16.59 -8.46
N ILE A 325 2.04 -16.57 -7.16
CA ILE A 325 1.07 -16.85 -6.10
C ILE A 325 -0.07 -15.84 -6.13
N MET A 326 0.22 -14.55 -6.27
CA MET A 326 -0.80 -13.51 -6.40
C MET A 326 -1.69 -13.74 -7.63
N ALA A 327 -1.11 -14.16 -8.76
CA ALA A 327 -1.86 -14.46 -9.98
C ALA A 327 -2.93 -15.55 -9.76
N PHE A 328 -2.66 -16.53 -8.89
CA PHE A 328 -3.68 -17.52 -8.49
C PHE A 328 -4.91 -16.88 -7.84
N GLY A 329 -4.75 -15.79 -7.09
CA GLY A 329 -5.87 -15.04 -6.54
C GLY A 329 -6.84 -14.54 -7.62
N PHE A 330 -6.32 -14.12 -8.77
CA PHE A 330 -7.15 -13.66 -9.89
C PHE A 330 -7.89 -14.79 -10.61
N PHE A 331 -7.42 -16.03 -10.57
CA PHE A 331 -8.22 -17.17 -11.04
C PHE A 331 -9.49 -17.37 -10.20
N PHE A 332 -9.43 -17.12 -8.89
CA PHE A 332 -10.65 -17.13 -8.06
C PHE A 332 -11.60 -16.00 -8.44
N MET A 333 -11.08 -14.80 -8.75
CA MET A 333 -11.92 -13.71 -9.25
C MET A 333 -12.52 -14.01 -10.64
N SER A 334 -11.75 -14.68 -11.54
CA SER A 334 -12.28 -15.17 -12.81
C SER A 334 -13.41 -16.18 -12.58
N LYS A 335 -13.23 -17.11 -11.63
CA LYS A 335 -14.29 -18.07 -11.26
C LYS A 335 -15.52 -17.35 -10.69
N ALA A 336 -15.32 -16.37 -9.78
CA ALA A 336 -16.40 -15.54 -9.27
C ALA A 336 -17.22 -14.90 -10.40
N SER A 337 -16.53 -14.34 -11.40
CA SER A 337 -17.19 -13.69 -12.54
C SER A 337 -18.05 -14.63 -13.39
N THR A 338 -17.75 -15.96 -13.39
CA THR A 338 -18.57 -16.95 -14.08
C THR A 338 -19.86 -17.32 -13.34
N GLU A 339 -19.99 -16.95 -12.08
CA GLU A 339 -21.20 -17.20 -11.29
C GLU A 339 -22.22 -16.06 -11.39
N VAL A 340 -21.81 -14.91 -11.93
CA VAL A 340 -22.70 -13.75 -12.09
C VAL A 340 -23.57 -13.97 -13.32
N GLU A 341 -24.88 -13.94 -13.11
CA GLU A 341 -25.88 -13.98 -14.19
C GLU A 341 -26.50 -12.59 -14.34
N VAL A 342 -26.45 -12.08 -15.57
CA VAL A 342 -26.99 -10.76 -15.95
C VAL A 342 -28.04 -10.98 -17.02
N VAL A 343 -29.23 -10.42 -16.82
CA VAL A 343 -30.28 -10.36 -17.83
C VAL A 343 -30.24 -8.96 -18.45
N GLU A 344 -29.96 -8.92 -19.76
CA GLU A 344 -29.96 -7.67 -20.51
C GLU A 344 -31.36 -7.05 -20.51
N SER A 345 -31.45 -5.76 -20.17
CA SER A 345 -32.71 -5.03 -20.27
C SER A 345 -33.10 -4.82 -21.73
N TRP A 346 -34.34 -5.16 -22.06
CA TRP A 346 -34.95 -4.87 -23.37
C TRP A 346 -35.18 -3.37 -23.62
N VAL A 347 -35.03 -2.57 -22.56
CA VAL A 347 -35.26 -1.12 -22.57
C VAL A 347 -33.90 -0.43 -22.53
N LYS A 348 -33.54 0.26 -23.60
CA LYS A 348 -32.20 0.87 -23.80
C LYS A 348 -31.70 1.80 -22.68
N TRP A 349 -32.57 2.31 -21.83
CA TRP A 349 -32.25 3.24 -20.74
C TRP A 349 -32.41 2.63 -19.34
N GLU A 350 -32.77 1.36 -19.25
CA GLU A 350 -32.79 0.64 -17.99
C GLU A 350 -31.47 -0.18 -17.85
N PRO A 351 -30.85 -0.17 -16.67
CA PRO A 351 -29.65 -0.98 -16.44
C PRO A 351 -29.99 -2.47 -16.52
N ASP A 352 -29.01 -3.28 -16.93
CA ASP A 352 -29.10 -4.72 -16.90
C ASP A 352 -29.31 -5.21 -15.48
N GLU A 353 -30.18 -6.23 -15.31
CA GLU A 353 -30.51 -6.80 -14.00
C GLU A 353 -29.55 -7.93 -13.65
N ILE A 354 -28.88 -7.82 -12.50
CA ILE A 354 -28.04 -8.91 -11.95
C ILE A 354 -28.96 -9.86 -11.20
N VAL A 355 -29.25 -11.01 -11.80
CA VAL A 355 -30.14 -12.04 -11.25
C VAL A 355 -29.42 -12.92 -10.23
N GLN A 356 -28.13 -13.18 -10.46
CA GLN A 356 -27.29 -13.96 -9.55
C GLN A 356 -25.95 -13.26 -9.31
N LYS A 357 -25.59 -13.13 -8.04
CA LYS A 357 -24.28 -12.61 -7.60
C LYS A 357 -23.32 -13.75 -7.27
N SER A 358 -22.02 -13.48 -7.38
CA SER A 358 -20.97 -14.45 -7.03
C SER A 358 -20.84 -14.65 -5.52
N ALA A 359 -20.45 -15.85 -5.10
CA ALA A 359 -20.21 -16.15 -3.69
C ALA A 359 -18.99 -15.39 -3.16
N MET A 360 -19.09 -14.81 -1.94
CA MET A 360 -18.00 -14.03 -1.34
C MET A 360 -16.76 -14.84 -0.99
N ILE A 361 -16.85 -16.18 -0.96
CA ILE A 361 -15.69 -17.06 -0.68
C ILE A 361 -14.57 -16.87 -1.72
N TRP A 362 -14.93 -16.64 -2.99
CA TRP A 362 -13.96 -16.41 -4.05
C TRP A 362 -13.12 -15.16 -3.80
N LEU A 363 -13.75 -14.11 -3.32
CA LEU A 363 -13.08 -12.87 -2.95
C LEU A 363 -12.13 -13.08 -1.76
N VAL A 364 -12.56 -13.82 -0.73
CA VAL A 364 -11.71 -14.15 0.42
C VAL A 364 -10.49 -14.96 0.00
N LEU A 365 -10.67 -15.96 -0.89
CA LEU A 365 -9.57 -16.73 -1.44
C LEU A 365 -8.63 -15.88 -2.29
N ALA A 366 -9.16 -14.97 -3.09
CA ALA A 366 -8.35 -14.02 -3.85
C ALA A 366 -7.46 -13.18 -2.91
N TYR A 367 -8.03 -12.57 -1.87
CA TYR A 367 -7.25 -11.83 -0.87
C TYR A 367 -6.20 -12.68 -0.16
N LEU A 368 -6.50 -13.96 0.14
CA LEU A 368 -5.53 -14.88 0.74
C LEU A 368 -4.29 -15.05 -0.13
N PHE A 369 -4.48 -15.37 -1.42
CA PHE A 369 -3.37 -15.57 -2.35
C PHE A 369 -2.64 -14.26 -2.67
N HIS A 370 -3.36 -13.15 -2.80
CA HIS A 370 -2.77 -11.82 -2.94
C HIS A 370 -1.86 -11.49 -1.76
N THR A 371 -2.31 -11.76 -0.53
CA THR A 371 -1.52 -11.48 0.68
C THR A 371 -0.30 -12.38 0.79
N ILE A 372 -0.42 -13.69 0.50
CA ILE A 372 0.75 -14.58 0.52
C ILE A 372 1.77 -14.15 -0.54
N GLY A 373 1.29 -13.78 -1.74
CA GLY A 373 2.12 -13.24 -2.81
C GLY A 373 2.82 -11.94 -2.38
N GLU A 374 2.11 -11.04 -1.71
CA GLU A 374 2.65 -9.79 -1.17
C GLU A 374 3.76 -10.04 -0.15
N LEU A 375 3.53 -10.93 0.81
CA LEU A 375 4.52 -11.29 1.83
C LEU A 375 5.80 -11.90 1.23
N CYS A 376 5.72 -12.51 0.05
CA CYS A 376 6.88 -13.01 -0.69
C CYS A 376 7.61 -11.91 -1.48
N ALA A 377 6.91 -10.86 -1.93
CA ALA A 377 7.45 -9.88 -2.88
C ALA A 377 7.79 -8.54 -2.22
N SER A 378 6.85 -7.91 -1.49
CA SER A 378 6.95 -6.51 -1.05
C SER A 378 8.11 -6.25 -0.08
N PRO A 379 8.26 -6.96 1.06
CA PRO A 379 9.37 -6.74 1.99
C PRO A 379 10.72 -7.10 1.37
N VAL A 380 10.71 -8.06 0.44
CA VAL A 380 11.91 -8.54 -0.24
C VAL A 380 12.41 -7.52 -1.27
N ALA A 381 11.50 -6.88 -2.03
CA ALA A 381 11.86 -5.84 -2.98
C ALA A 381 12.54 -4.65 -2.29
N LEU A 382 11.98 -4.18 -1.18
CA LEU A 382 12.56 -3.09 -0.40
C LEU A 382 13.97 -3.45 0.12
N SER A 383 14.14 -4.65 0.68
CA SER A 383 15.43 -5.17 1.13
C SER A 383 16.43 -5.29 -0.02
N PHE A 384 16.01 -5.75 -1.19
CA PHE A 384 16.84 -5.87 -2.38
C PHE A 384 17.44 -4.53 -2.80
N ILE A 385 16.62 -3.50 -2.87
CA ILE A 385 17.07 -2.15 -3.27
C ILE A 385 18.05 -1.58 -2.25
N THR A 386 17.74 -1.67 -0.95
CA THR A 386 18.62 -1.13 0.10
C THR A 386 19.97 -1.83 0.18
N LYS A 387 20.05 -3.11 -0.22
CA LYS A 387 21.31 -3.88 -0.24
C LYS A 387 22.18 -3.59 -1.46
N LEU A 388 21.58 -3.30 -2.62
CA LEU A 388 22.32 -3.16 -3.86
C LEU A 388 22.62 -1.71 -4.22
N ALA A 389 21.85 -0.76 -3.72
CA ALA A 389 21.99 0.65 -4.07
C ALA A 389 23.38 1.17 -3.68
N PRO A 390 24.16 1.76 -4.62
CA PRO A 390 25.38 2.47 -4.28
C PRO A 390 25.08 3.61 -3.31
N VAL A 391 25.96 3.86 -2.35
CA VAL A 391 25.80 4.92 -1.33
C VAL A 391 25.42 6.26 -1.98
N LYS A 392 26.10 6.60 -3.08
CA LYS A 392 25.88 7.81 -3.86
C LYS A 392 24.43 7.96 -4.39
N TYR A 393 23.77 6.86 -4.71
CA TYR A 393 22.45 6.84 -5.35
C TYR A 393 21.38 6.15 -4.49
N ALA A 394 21.64 5.88 -3.22
CA ALA A 394 20.70 5.16 -2.35
C ALA A 394 19.33 5.86 -2.26
N ALA A 395 19.32 7.17 -2.02
CA ALA A 395 18.08 7.95 -1.97
C ALA A 395 17.36 8.00 -3.33
N PHE A 396 18.12 8.16 -4.44
CA PHE A 396 17.58 8.14 -5.79
C PHE A 396 16.92 6.79 -6.12
N MET A 397 17.59 5.67 -5.81
CA MET A 397 17.06 4.32 -6.05
C MET A 397 15.82 4.03 -5.22
N MET A 398 15.76 4.55 -4.00
CA MET A 398 14.56 4.47 -3.17
C MET A 398 13.40 5.31 -3.74
N GLY A 399 13.70 6.51 -4.24
CA GLY A 399 12.73 7.35 -4.96
C GLY A 399 12.20 6.65 -6.22
N ALA A 400 13.09 6.00 -6.99
CA ALA A 400 12.73 5.22 -8.18
C ALA A 400 11.85 4.00 -7.83
N TYR A 401 12.08 3.35 -6.68
CA TYR A 401 11.19 2.31 -6.16
C TYR A 401 9.78 2.83 -5.88
N PHE A 402 9.65 3.99 -5.21
CA PHE A 402 8.34 4.60 -4.98
C PHE A 402 7.68 5.03 -6.30
N ALA A 403 8.46 5.55 -7.25
CA ALA A 403 7.96 5.87 -8.59
C ALA A 403 7.44 4.62 -9.31
N ALA A 404 8.17 3.49 -9.24
CA ALA A 404 7.74 2.22 -9.82
C ALA A 404 6.44 1.71 -9.17
N THR A 405 6.31 1.82 -7.84
CA THR A 405 5.06 1.49 -7.13
C THR A 405 3.91 2.38 -7.61
N GLY A 406 4.12 3.69 -7.71
CA GLY A 406 3.12 4.63 -8.22
C GLY A 406 2.72 4.35 -9.66
N LEU A 407 3.68 4.03 -10.54
CA LEU A 407 3.39 3.60 -11.91
C LEU A 407 2.56 2.31 -11.94
N GLY A 408 2.86 1.35 -11.06
CA GLY A 408 2.03 0.15 -10.88
C GLY A 408 0.59 0.50 -10.55
N ASN A 409 0.36 1.43 -9.62
CA ASN A 409 -1.00 1.90 -9.27
C ASN A 409 -1.72 2.54 -10.47
N LYS A 410 -1.00 3.32 -11.29
CA LYS A 410 -1.60 3.88 -12.53
C LYS A 410 -1.95 2.78 -13.53
N VAL A 411 -1.08 1.77 -13.67
CA VAL A 411 -1.36 0.58 -14.49
C VAL A 411 -2.59 -0.17 -13.97
N ALA A 412 -2.75 -0.29 -12.64
CA ALA A 412 -3.95 -0.90 -12.05
C ALA A 412 -5.23 -0.18 -12.47
N GLY A 413 -5.24 1.16 -12.39
CA GLY A 413 -6.38 1.96 -12.86
C GLY A 413 -6.66 1.76 -14.35
N PHE A 414 -5.63 1.78 -15.19
CA PHE A 414 -5.77 1.54 -16.63
C PHE A 414 -6.30 0.14 -16.96
N VAL A 415 -5.74 -0.90 -16.33
CA VAL A 415 -6.21 -2.30 -16.55
C VAL A 415 -7.64 -2.47 -16.05
N GLY A 416 -7.98 -1.85 -14.90
CA GLY A 416 -9.35 -1.89 -14.38
C GLY A 416 -10.37 -1.25 -15.34
N GLN A 417 -10.02 -0.16 -16.03
CA GLN A 417 -10.89 0.47 -17.03
C GLN A 417 -11.29 -0.47 -18.17
N LEU A 418 -10.41 -1.41 -18.53
CA LEU A 418 -10.70 -2.36 -19.61
C LEU A 418 -11.91 -3.26 -19.28
N SER A 419 -12.32 -3.36 -18.02
CA SER A 419 -13.48 -4.18 -17.62
C SER A 419 -14.81 -3.66 -18.17
N GLU A 420 -14.95 -2.35 -18.44
CA GLU A 420 -16.16 -1.81 -19.07
C GLU A 420 -16.38 -2.33 -20.49
N GLY A 421 -15.29 -2.50 -21.26
CA GLY A 421 -15.39 -2.96 -22.65
C GLY A 421 -15.23 -4.48 -22.81
N ALA A 422 -14.35 -5.08 -22.02
CA ALA A 422 -14.01 -6.50 -22.15
C ALA A 422 -14.76 -7.39 -21.14
N GLY A 423 -15.28 -6.83 -20.06
CA GLY A 423 -15.86 -7.56 -18.93
C GLY A 423 -14.83 -8.00 -17.89
N GLU A 424 -15.28 -8.20 -16.66
CA GLU A 424 -14.40 -8.50 -15.52
C GLU A 424 -13.75 -9.88 -15.65
N PHE A 425 -14.45 -10.88 -16.20
CA PHE A 425 -13.90 -12.21 -16.43
C PHE A 425 -12.62 -12.15 -17.28
N GLN A 426 -12.67 -11.42 -18.40
CA GLN A 426 -11.55 -11.26 -19.31
C GLN A 426 -10.39 -10.52 -18.64
N VAL A 427 -10.69 -9.48 -17.87
CA VAL A 427 -9.67 -8.68 -17.19
C VAL A 427 -9.00 -9.49 -16.06
N PHE A 428 -9.76 -10.14 -15.19
CA PHE A 428 -9.18 -10.97 -14.13
C PHE A 428 -8.38 -12.16 -14.70
N THR A 429 -8.90 -12.82 -15.72
CA THR A 429 -8.19 -13.93 -16.40
C THR A 429 -6.92 -13.41 -17.08
N GLY A 430 -6.99 -12.26 -17.74
CA GLY A 430 -5.84 -11.61 -18.38
C GLY A 430 -4.74 -11.26 -17.38
N ILE A 431 -5.09 -10.69 -16.22
CA ILE A 431 -4.13 -10.39 -15.13
C ILE A 431 -3.50 -11.70 -14.63
N ALA A 432 -4.32 -12.75 -14.37
CA ALA A 432 -3.83 -14.02 -13.88
C ALA A 432 -2.82 -14.66 -14.84
N ILE A 433 -3.14 -14.72 -16.13
CA ILE A 433 -2.26 -15.28 -17.16
C ILE A 433 -1.00 -14.43 -17.30
N PHE A 434 -1.14 -13.10 -17.44
CA PHE A 434 -0.01 -12.20 -17.65
C PHE A 434 0.97 -12.26 -16.48
N CYS A 435 0.50 -12.16 -15.23
CA CYS A 435 1.36 -12.22 -14.04
C CYS A 435 2.04 -13.58 -13.88
N THR A 436 1.34 -14.68 -14.21
CA THR A 436 1.93 -16.03 -14.20
C THR A 436 3.05 -16.13 -15.24
N LEU A 437 2.80 -15.75 -16.49
CA LEU A 437 3.78 -15.83 -17.57
C LEU A 437 4.97 -14.90 -17.31
N PHE A 438 4.73 -13.69 -16.79
CA PHE A 438 5.79 -12.75 -16.43
C PHE A 438 6.63 -13.27 -15.27
N GLY A 439 6.02 -13.85 -14.23
CA GLY A 439 6.72 -14.52 -13.14
C GLY A 439 7.60 -15.67 -13.63
N ILE A 440 7.08 -16.53 -14.53
CA ILE A 440 7.86 -17.61 -15.17
C ILE A 440 9.03 -17.03 -15.98
N LEU A 441 8.81 -15.97 -16.75
CA LEU A 441 9.88 -15.30 -17.49
C LEU A 441 11.00 -14.81 -16.55
N VAL A 442 10.65 -14.20 -15.41
CA VAL A 442 11.65 -13.78 -14.41
C VAL A 442 12.43 -14.99 -13.86
N LEU A 443 11.76 -16.12 -13.60
CA LEU A 443 12.42 -17.36 -13.17
C LEU A 443 13.37 -17.91 -14.23
N LEU A 444 13.01 -17.89 -15.51
CA LEU A 444 13.89 -18.29 -16.60
C LEU A 444 15.12 -17.38 -16.74
N LEU A 445 14.94 -16.09 -16.50
CA LEU A 445 16.01 -15.08 -16.53
C LEU A 445 16.77 -14.94 -15.20
N LEU A 446 16.47 -15.79 -14.19
CA LEU A 446 17.05 -15.65 -12.84
C LEU A 446 18.57 -15.72 -12.83
N LYS A 447 19.17 -16.66 -13.60
CA LYS A 447 20.63 -16.83 -13.65
C LYS A 447 21.36 -15.56 -14.15
N PRO A 448 21.04 -14.98 -15.32
CA PRO A 448 21.68 -13.76 -15.76
C PRO A 448 21.40 -12.57 -14.83
N LEU A 449 20.21 -12.44 -14.28
CA LEU A 449 19.88 -11.35 -13.34
C LEU A 449 20.70 -11.46 -12.04
N LYS A 450 20.85 -12.66 -11.47
CA LYS A 450 21.70 -12.88 -10.27
C LYS A 450 23.18 -12.55 -10.52
N ARG A 451 23.71 -12.79 -11.71
CA ARG A 451 25.10 -12.41 -12.02
C ARG A 451 25.35 -10.92 -11.86
N LEU A 452 24.35 -10.09 -12.16
CA LEU A 452 24.44 -8.63 -12.02
C LEU A 452 24.46 -8.17 -10.56
N THR A 453 24.06 -9.02 -9.59
CA THR A 453 24.13 -8.67 -8.16
C THR A 453 25.55 -8.82 -7.59
N HIS A 454 26.45 -9.50 -8.31
CA HIS A 454 27.84 -9.77 -7.87
C HIS A 454 27.93 -10.34 -6.46
N GLY A 455 27.11 -11.37 -6.18
CA GLY A 455 27.14 -12.08 -4.90
C GLY A 455 26.56 -11.30 -3.70
N ALA A 456 25.97 -10.13 -3.90
CA ALA A 456 25.42 -9.33 -2.80
C ALA A 456 24.28 -10.02 -2.03
N GLU A 457 23.67 -11.05 -2.61
CA GLU A 457 22.60 -11.85 -2.01
C GLU A 457 23.08 -13.22 -1.51
N GLU A 458 24.33 -13.58 -1.77
CA GLU A 458 24.91 -14.83 -1.25
C GLU A 458 25.19 -14.68 0.25
N LYS A 459 24.79 -15.68 1.04
CA LYS A 459 25.12 -15.72 2.47
C LYS A 459 26.66 -15.72 2.61
N ARG A 460 27.19 -14.72 3.29
CA ARG A 460 28.53 -14.80 3.88
C ARG A 460 28.55 -15.77 5.05
#